data_51b190c85d0af6338f1a04d45b2a6fcf
#
_entry.id   51b190c85d0af6338f1a04d45b2a6fcf
#
_cell.length_a   1.000
_cell.length_b   1.000
_cell.length_c   1.000
_cell.angle_alpha   90.00
_cell.angle_beta   90.00
_cell.angle_gamma   90.00
#
_symmetry.space_group_name_H-M   'P 1'
#
loop_
_entity.id
_entity.type
_entity.pdbx_description
1 polymer ?
#
loop_
_entity_poly.entity_id
_entity_poly.type
_entity_poly.pdbx_seq_one_letter_code
_entity_poly.pdbx_strand_id
1 'polypeptide(L)'
;MTRTLPPCLLAFVAGSLLALPASQSLASGYHFGSQSVSAQGTAHANGAEAADPSTIFYNPAGLARLPGTQVTGGMSILLPRGDYEDGGSTDVFGNPVEGDAGSYLPDAAAAPNFYFSRQLNDNVTVGLGIFVPFGAKLDYKEDWSGRYGIQSASLETVNFNPSIAYRFNEHHSIGFGVSAQYIRSIQRGAADVKGASRQLAGQFVDENYDQTRLAATVPGLVELIYGVPVPEQITDCQGVADRDGFVDCVASNFADNVEGDGYFRAKGDDWGFGWNIGYLWEPTENTRFGISYRSNIRHTLEGKTKWSFADVGGRVPSPDVDLGDGLLPDRDAIHQIFDPDNWINPGDFAAARLHPNSNGKTAIDTPEMLSISAFHQLNRKVALMADVTWTRHSRLDEVRIGIDQVDGYPYFNGVTEGDLAVQQDWKDTYKISLGMNYQYSDDLLLRTGVAYDKSPVSSTQLRHPAFPDADRYWLSFGANYKLTPDTSVDLAYSFVQFDSGKMEYTDNCSPAGWVPGSGGLYEDSGVRCTGNGGTYKGEYKTHIHFFGLALNHSF
;
A
#
# COMPACT_ATOMS: atom_id res chain seq x y z
N MET A 1 -5.86 42.08 5.42
CA MET A 1 -6.14 41.22 4.25
C MET A 1 -5.49 39.89 4.56
N THR A 2 -6.26 38.85 4.77
CA THR A 2 -5.73 37.50 4.98
C THR A 2 -5.17 37.01 3.65
N ARG A 3 -3.85 36.97 3.50
CA ARG A 3 -3.20 36.34 2.35
C ARG A 3 -3.52 34.85 2.41
N THR A 4 -4.23 34.33 1.42
CA THR A 4 -4.37 32.89 1.22
C THR A 4 -3.09 32.41 0.56
N LEU A 5 -2.38 31.46 1.18
CA LEU A 5 -1.29 30.75 0.52
C LEU A 5 -1.80 30.14 -0.79
N PRO A 6 -0.97 30.12 -1.84
CA PRO A 6 -1.40 29.56 -3.11
C PRO A 6 -1.76 28.08 -2.98
N PRO A 7 -2.67 27.57 -3.79
CA PRO A 7 -3.16 26.18 -3.74
C PRO A 7 -2.04 25.12 -3.87
N CYS A 8 -0.87 25.50 -4.36
CA CYS A 8 0.31 24.62 -4.40
C CYS A 8 0.87 24.27 -3.03
N LEU A 9 0.76 25.14 -2.03
CA LEU A 9 1.18 24.83 -0.65
C LEU A 9 0.26 23.81 -0.02
N LEU A 10 -1.05 23.92 -0.27
CA LEU A 10 -2.03 22.93 0.11
C LEU A 10 -1.76 21.58 -0.55
N ALA A 11 -1.28 21.57 -1.79
CA ALA A 11 -0.92 20.36 -2.50
C ALA A 11 0.34 19.69 -1.92
N PHE A 12 1.36 20.46 -1.51
CA PHE A 12 2.57 19.89 -0.86
C PHE A 12 2.27 19.35 0.53
N VAL A 13 1.46 20.09 1.29
CA VAL A 13 0.94 19.69 2.58
C VAL A 13 0.02 18.46 2.44
N ALA A 14 -0.85 18.46 1.43
CA ALA A 14 -1.67 17.31 1.09
C ALA A 14 -0.82 16.16 0.51
N GLY A 15 0.23 16.42 -0.23
CA GLY A 15 1.11 15.41 -0.81
C GLY A 15 1.81 14.53 0.21
N SER A 16 2.28 15.09 1.32
CA SER A 16 2.77 14.32 2.46
C SER A 16 1.64 13.56 3.19
N LEU A 17 0.38 14.00 3.03
CA LEU A 17 -0.80 13.35 3.58
C LEU A 17 -1.18 12.06 2.86
N LEU A 18 -0.71 11.84 1.63
CA LEU A 18 -1.48 11.08 0.67
C LEU A 18 -0.80 9.85 0.11
N ALA A 19 0.27 9.44 0.70
CA ALA A 19 0.65 8.06 0.63
C ALA A 19 -0.33 7.21 1.46
N LEU A 20 -1.64 7.27 1.19
CA LEU A 20 -2.56 6.22 1.56
C LEU A 20 -2.48 5.16 0.45
N PRO A 21 -1.53 4.25 0.49
CA PRO A 21 -1.48 3.16 -0.44
C PRO A 21 -2.57 2.18 -0.07
N ALA A 22 -3.31 1.80 -1.02
CA ALA A 22 -3.90 0.50 -0.97
C ALA A 22 -2.75 -0.48 -0.73
N SER A 23 -2.92 -1.24 0.23
CA SER A 23 -2.18 -2.36 0.76
C SER A 23 -1.40 -3.21 -0.21
N GLN A 24 -0.41 -3.77 0.34
CA GLN A 24 0.60 -4.53 -0.31
C GLN A 24 0.56 -5.98 -0.12
N SER A 25 1.14 -6.62 -1.02
CA SER A 25 0.99 -8.00 -1.22
C SER A 25 2.27 -8.78 -1.05
N LEU A 26 2.06 -9.88 -0.41
CA LEU A 26 2.91 -11.05 -0.50
C LEU A 26 2.33 -12.07 -1.50
N ALA A 27 1.36 -11.69 -2.35
CA ALA A 27 0.79 -12.47 -3.45
C ALA A 27 -0.09 -11.60 -4.35
N SER A 28 -0.05 -11.73 -5.68
CA SER A 28 -0.79 -10.99 -6.71
C SER A 28 -1.45 -9.67 -6.26
N GLY A 29 -0.70 -8.60 -6.25
CA GLY A 29 -1.15 -7.37 -5.61
C GLY A 29 -1.23 -7.53 -4.07
N TYR A 30 -2.38 -7.50 -3.43
CA TYR A 30 -2.61 -7.72 -1.99
C TYR A 30 -3.43 -9.00 -1.71
N HIS A 31 -3.59 -9.90 -2.71
CA HIS A 31 -4.29 -11.17 -2.54
C HIS A 31 -3.40 -12.17 -1.80
N PHE A 32 -3.87 -12.67 -0.66
CA PHE A 32 -3.21 -13.74 0.08
C PHE A 32 -3.58 -15.09 -0.52
N GLY A 33 -2.63 -15.72 -1.20
CA GLY A 33 -2.89 -16.91 -2.03
C GLY A 33 -3.27 -18.18 -1.27
N SER A 34 -2.88 -18.34 0.01
CA SER A 34 -3.06 -19.58 0.76
C SER A 34 -4.24 -19.51 1.71
N GLN A 35 -5.41 -19.98 1.27
CA GLN A 35 -6.64 -20.03 2.09
C GLN A 35 -6.87 -21.38 2.74
N SER A 36 -6.08 -22.40 2.43
CA SER A 36 -6.07 -23.70 3.10
C SER A 36 -4.72 -24.38 3.01
N VAL A 37 -4.39 -25.21 4.00
CA VAL A 37 -3.13 -25.94 4.06
C VAL A 37 -3.08 -27.06 3.01
N SER A 38 -4.20 -27.74 2.76
CA SER A 38 -4.30 -28.75 1.71
C SER A 38 -4.03 -28.17 0.33
N ALA A 39 -4.62 -27.01 0.01
CA ALA A 39 -4.39 -26.29 -1.24
C ALA A 39 -2.96 -25.74 -1.34
N GLN A 40 -2.38 -25.26 -0.23
CA GLN A 40 -1.00 -24.82 -0.19
C GLN A 40 -0.05 -25.91 -0.68
N GLY A 41 -0.27 -27.16 -0.27
CA GLY A 41 0.56 -28.30 -0.66
C GLY A 41 0.58 -28.60 -2.15
N THR A 42 -0.42 -28.15 -2.92
CA THR A 42 -0.55 -28.30 -4.37
C THR A 42 -0.35 -26.99 -5.14
N ALA A 43 0.29 -25.99 -4.52
CA ALA A 43 0.41 -24.63 -5.05
C ALA A 43 -0.94 -24.03 -5.48
N HIS A 44 -2.02 -24.38 -4.78
CA HIS A 44 -3.41 -23.94 -4.96
C HIS A 44 -4.13 -24.54 -6.21
N ALA A 45 -3.64 -25.64 -6.76
CA ALA A 45 -4.30 -26.36 -7.85
C ALA A 45 -5.40 -27.31 -7.33
N ASN A 46 -6.39 -26.81 -6.54
CA ASN A 46 -7.34 -27.65 -5.84
C ASN A 46 -8.84 -27.30 -6.06
N GLY A 47 -9.15 -26.36 -6.96
CA GLY A 47 -10.52 -25.91 -7.18
C GLY A 47 -11.49 -26.99 -7.65
N ALA A 48 -11.00 -28.04 -8.35
CA ALA A 48 -11.78 -29.22 -8.73
C ALA A 48 -11.50 -30.45 -7.84
N GLU A 49 -10.54 -30.41 -6.92
CA GLU A 49 -10.27 -31.51 -6.00
C GLU A 49 -11.42 -31.68 -5.00
N ALA A 50 -11.84 -30.56 -4.36
CA ALA A 50 -12.95 -30.51 -3.40
C ALA A 50 -12.83 -31.60 -2.32
N ALA A 51 -11.66 -31.68 -1.65
CA ALA A 51 -11.33 -32.73 -0.69
C ALA A 51 -11.77 -32.40 0.74
N ASP A 52 -11.91 -31.12 1.08
CA ASP A 52 -12.24 -30.61 2.41
C ASP A 52 -13.11 -29.35 2.35
N PRO A 53 -13.66 -28.83 3.47
CA PRO A 53 -14.55 -27.68 3.49
C PRO A 53 -13.93 -26.35 2.99
N SER A 54 -12.62 -26.25 2.81
CA SER A 54 -11.98 -25.07 2.20
C SER A 54 -12.38 -24.85 0.74
N THR A 55 -13.02 -25.83 0.10
CA THR A 55 -13.67 -25.67 -1.21
C THR A 55 -14.64 -24.47 -1.26
N ILE A 56 -15.18 -24.02 -0.11
CA ILE A 56 -15.97 -22.78 0.00
C ILE A 56 -15.24 -21.57 -0.61
N PHE A 57 -13.93 -21.50 -0.43
CA PHE A 57 -13.13 -20.44 -1.05
C PHE A 57 -12.87 -20.72 -2.53
N TYR A 58 -12.37 -21.92 -2.87
CA TYR A 58 -11.88 -22.21 -4.22
C TYR A 58 -12.99 -22.48 -5.23
N ASN A 59 -13.99 -23.28 -4.87
CA ASN A 59 -15.19 -23.55 -5.66
C ASN A 59 -16.32 -24.04 -4.75
N PRO A 60 -17.33 -23.24 -4.40
CA PRO A 60 -18.38 -23.61 -3.45
C PRO A 60 -19.23 -24.81 -3.93
N ALA A 61 -19.25 -25.14 -5.23
CA ALA A 61 -19.92 -26.36 -5.71
C ALA A 61 -19.29 -27.65 -5.17
N GLY A 62 -18.01 -27.61 -4.81
CA GLY A 62 -17.30 -28.73 -4.20
C GLY A 62 -17.87 -29.18 -2.86
N LEU A 63 -18.61 -28.32 -2.14
CA LEU A 63 -19.34 -28.72 -0.93
C LEU A 63 -20.29 -29.92 -1.16
N ALA A 64 -20.86 -30.04 -2.35
CA ALA A 64 -21.74 -31.15 -2.72
C ALA A 64 -21.05 -32.53 -2.70
N ARG A 65 -19.73 -32.56 -2.65
CA ARG A 65 -18.92 -33.79 -2.58
C ARG A 65 -18.64 -34.25 -1.14
N LEU A 66 -18.82 -33.35 -0.16
CA LEU A 66 -18.42 -33.59 1.22
C LEU A 66 -19.53 -34.31 1.98
N PRO A 67 -19.30 -35.55 2.42
CA PRO A 67 -20.32 -36.33 3.19
C PRO A 67 -20.35 -35.85 4.64
N GLY A 68 -21.48 -36.01 5.28
CA GLY A 68 -21.66 -35.84 6.72
C GLY A 68 -21.43 -34.38 7.18
N THR A 69 -20.79 -34.27 8.33
CA THR A 69 -20.37 -32.98 8.91
C THR A 69 -18.86 -32.95 8.99
N GLN A 70 -18.23 -31.91 8.48
CA GLN A 70 -16.77 -31.77 8.49
C GLN A 70 -16.35 -30.38 8.99
N VAL A 71 -15.22 -30.36 9.69
CA VAL A 71 -14.57 -29.14 10.20
C VAL A 71 -13.10 -29.18 9.84
N THR A 72 -12.59 -28.05 9.35
CA THR A 72 -11.15 -27.83 9.11
C THR A 72 -10.74 -26.55 9.81
N GLY A 73 -9.73 -26.63 10.66
CA GLY A 73 -9.08 -25.47 11.28
C GLY A 73 -7.60 -25.48 10.95
N GLY A 74 -7.09 -24.38 10.40
CA GLY A 74 -5.71 -24.29 9.96
C GLY A 74 -5.09 -22.92 10.13
N MET A 75 -3.79 -22.87 9.96
CA MET A 75 -3.00 -21.64 9.97
C MET A 75 -1.82 -21.79 9.02
N SER A 76 -1.59 -20.76 8.21
CA SER A 76 -0.35 -20.59 7.42
C SER A 76 0.52 -19.53 8.08
N ILE A 77 1.78 -19.86 8.34
CA ILE A 77 2.80 -18.95 8.86
C ILE A 77 3.73 -18.59 7.70
N LEU A 78 3.94 -17.31 7.49
CA LEU A 78 4.78 -16.74 6.47
C LEU A 78 6.05 -16.19 7.11
N LEU A 79 7.20 -16.54 6.57
CA LEU A 79 8.50 -15.99 6.91
C LEU A 79 9.04 -15.29 5.66
N PRO A 80 8.62 -14.05 5.40
CA PRO A 80 9.13 -13.30 4.25
C PRO A 80 10.55 -12.80 4.50
N ARG A 81 11.30 -12.66 3.42
CA ARG A 81 12.60 -12.00 3.37
C ARG A 81 12.58 -11.06 2.17
N GLY A 82 12.87 -9.80 2.42
CA GLY A 82 12.88 -8.79 1.38
C GLY A 82 13.88 -7.71 1.71
N ASP A 83 14.78 -7.46 0.77
CA ASP A 83 15.77 -6.40 0.85
C ASP A 83 15.49 -5.37 -0.24
N TYR A 84 15.68 -4.11 0.11
CA TYR A 84 15.64 -2.99 -0.83
C TYR A 84 17.04 -2.41 -0.97
N GLU A 85 17.48 -2.24 -2.22
CA GLU A 85 18.73 -1.58 -2.57
C GLU A 85 18.38 -0.23 -3.22
N ASP A 86 18.78 0.87 -2.60
CA ASP A 86 18.54 2.21 -3.15
C ASP A 86 19.35 2.42 -4.44
N GLY A 87 18.70 3.04 -5.43
CA GLY A 87 19.26 3.34 -6.75
C GLY A 87 19.48 4.85 -6.99
N GLY A 88 19.43 5.66 -5.93
CA GLY A 88 19.55 7.12 -6.01
C GLY A 88 18.19 7.80 -5.97
N SER A 89 17.44 7.59 -4.88
CA SER A 89 16.19 8.31 -4.59
C SER A 89 16.47 9.79 -4.33
N THR A 90 15.56 10.67 -4.79
CA THR A 90 15.72 12.13 -4.66
C THR A 90 14.45 12.77 -4.10
N ASP A 91 14.64 13.92 -3.44
CA ASP A 91 13.54 14.83 -3.10
C ASP A 91 12.98 15.54 -4.35
N VAL A 92 12.00 16.43 -4.15
CA VAL A 92 11.36 17.22 -5.21
C VAL A 92 12.34 18.19 -5.91
N PHE A 93 13.43 18.55 -5.25
CA PHE A 93 14.46 19.44 -5.81
C PHE A 93 15.59 18.68 -6.51
N GLY A 94 15.52 17.33 -6.54
CA GLY A 94 16.54 16.47 -7.11
C GLY A 94 17.72 16.20 -6.18
N ASN A 95 17.66 16.61 -4.91
CA ASN A 95 18.69 16.27 -3.94
C ASN A 95 18.58 14.81 -3.51
N PRO A 96 19.70 14.10 -3.31
CA PRO A 96 19.67 12.74 -2.81
C PRO A 96 18.99 12.65 -1.43
N VAL A 97 18.07 11.69 -1.27
CA VAL A 97 17.53 11.32 0.03
C VAL A 97 18.28 10.10 0.51
N GLU A 98 19.20 10.33 1.45
CA GLU A 98 20.00 9.25 2.03
C GLU A 98 19.17 8.39 3.00
N GLY A 99 19.58 7.13 3.15
CA GLY A 99 19.01 6.19 4.10
C GLY A 99 19.09 4.74 3.65
N ASP A 100 18.98 3.82 4.60
CA ASP A 100 19.05 2.38 4.37
C ASP A 100 17.73 1.72 4.71
N ALA A 101 17.04 1.14 3.73
CA ALA A 101 15.79 0.43 3.94
C ALA A 101 15.98 -0.88 4.72
N GLY A 102 17.10 -1.56 4.49
CA GLY A 102 17.32 -2.90 5.02
C GLY A 102 16.20 -3.86 4.61
N SER A 103 15.77 -4.73 5.52
CA SER A 103 14.57 -5.54 5.32
C SER A 103 13.32 -4.65 5.47
N TYR A 104 12.44 -4.70 4.47
CA TYR A 104 11.19 -3.93 4.45
C TYR A 104 9.95 -4.80 4.77
N LEU A 105 10.16 -6.07 5.09
CA LEU A 105 9.09 -7.03 5.40
C LEU A 105 9.14 -7.44 6.87
N PRO A 106 7.99 -7.79 7.49
CA PRO A 106 7.96 -8.29 8.85
C PRO A 106 8.69 -9.63 8.96
N ASP A 107 9.23 -9.95 10.13
CA ASP A 107 9.90 -11.24 10.39
C ASP A 107 8.98 -12.43 10.16
N ALA A 108 7.70 -12.29 10.53
CA ALA A 108 6.68 -13.30 10.36
C ALA A 108 5.28 -12.70 10.24
N ALA A 109 4.41 -13.43 9.54
CA ALA A 109 2.96 -13.17 9.52
C ALA A 109 2.20 -14.50 9.65
N ALA A 110 0.95 -14.44 10.13
CA ALA A 110 0.09 -15.62 10.28
C ALA A 110 -1.30 -15.37 9.68
N ALA A 111 -1.81 -16.34 8.92
CA ALA A 111 -3.14 -16.32 8.35
C ALA A 111 -3.94 -17.54 8.81
N PRO A 112 -4.81 -17.38 9.80
CA PRO A 112 -5.69 -18.44 10.25
C PRO A 112 -6.84 -18.65 9.25
N ASN A 113 -7.34 -19.89 9.19
CA ASN A 113 -8.55 -20.24 8.46
C ASN A 113 -9.37 -21.25 9.25
N PHE A 114 -10.69 -21.19 9.04
CA PHE A 114 -11.64 -22.12 9.62
C PHE A 114 -12.75 -22.39 8.62
N TYR A 115 -13.09 -23.66 8.44
CA TYR A 115 -14.16 -24.10 7.56
C TYR A 115 -15.02 -25.15 8.22
N PHE A 116 -16.31 -25.06 7.94
CA PHE A 116 -17.33 -26.01 8.39
C PHE A 116 -18.20 -26.37 7.18
N SER A 117 -18.57 -27.65 7.07
CA SER A 117 -19.58 -28.12 6.14
C SER A 117 -20.51 -29.12 6.79
N ARG A 118 -21.76 -29.14 6.33
CA ARG A 118 -22.78 -30.13 6.76
C ARG A 118 -23.67 -30.51 5.60
N GLN A 119 -23.68 -31.77 5.27
CA GLN A 119 -24.64 -32.36 4.36
C GLN A 119 -26.01 -32.44 5.03
N LEU A 120 -27.02 -31.77 4.47
CA LEU A 120 -28.38 -31.77 5.00
C LEU A 120 -29.21 -32.92 4.45
N ASN A 121 -28.96 -33.28 3.19
CA ASN A 121 -29.51 -34.45 2.48
C ASN A 121 -28.62 -34.80 1.29
N ASP A 122 -28.98 -35.77 0.47
CA ASP A 122 -28.18 -36.27 -0.65
C ASP A 122 -27.86 -35.19 -1.71
N ASN A 123 -28.65 -34.11 -1.76
CA ASN A 123 -28.53 -33.06 -2.75
C ASN A 123 -28.01 -31.72 -2.19
N VAL A 124 -28.16 -31.47 -0.88
CA VAL A 124 -27.90 -30.15 -0.29
C VAL A 124 -26.82 -30.24 0.79
N THR A 125 -25.77 -29.44 0.62
CA THR A 125 -24.74 -29.24 1.63
C THR A 125 -24.59 -27.76 1.91
N VAL A 126 -24.50 -27.38 3.19
CA VAL A 126 -24.25 -26.01 3.64
C VAL A 126 -22.87 -25.91 4.27
N GLY A 127 -22.31 -24.73 4.28
CA GLY A 127 -21.01 -24.49 4.90
C GLY A 127 -20.78 -23.06 5.34
N LEU A 128 -19.72 -22.87 6.12
CA LEU A 128 -19.21 -21.58 6.55
C LEU A 128 -17.69 -21.58 6.44
N GLY A 129 -17.14 -20.57 5.76
CA GLY A 129 -15.71 -20.28 5.74
C GLY A 129 -15.39 -18.99 6.49
N ILE A 130 -14.32 -19.00 7.29
CA ILE A 130 -13.71 -17.81 7.91
C ILE A 130 -12.25 -17.83 7.52
N PHE A 131 -11.81 -16.82 6.77
CA PHE A 131 -10.46 -16.82 6.18
C PHE A 131 -9.98 -15.40 5.87
N VAL A 132 -8.68 -15.27 5.53
CA VAL A 132 -7.99 -14.00 5.24
C VAL A 132 -7.66 -13.94 3.75
N PRO A 133 -8.56 -13.41 2.89
CA PRO A 133 -8.33 -13.41 1.44
C PRO A 133 -7.32 -12.38 0.97
N PHE A 134 -7.19 -11.27 1.70
CA PHE A 134 -6.29 -10.18 1.38
C PHE A 134 -5.54 -9.75 2.64
N GLY A 135 -4.26 -9.47 2.48
CA GLY A 135 -3.44 -9.02 3.59
C GLY A 135 -2.05 -8.63 3.13
N ALA A 136 -1.49 -7.62 3.79
CA ALA A 136 -0.16 -7.14 3.50
C ALA A 136 0.44 -6.39 4.68
N LYS A 137 1.75 -6.44 4.81
CA LYS A 137 2.49 -5.66 5.78
C LYS A 137 3.87 -5.31 5.26
N LEU A 138 4.21 -4.03 5.33
CA LEU A 138 5.55 -3.52 5.12
C LEU A 138 5.99 -2.73 6.35
N ASP A 139 7.29 -2.68 6.58
CA ASP A 139 7.88 -1.96 7.68
C ASP A 139 9.34 -1.62 7.33
N TYR A 140 9.53 -0.48 6.68
CA TYR A 140 10.86 0.06 6.38
C TYR A 140 11.47 0.69 7.62
N LYS A 141 12.77 0.92 7.62
CA LYS A 141 13.42 1.76 8.64
C LYS A 141 12.87 3.20 8.58
N GLU A 142 12.85 3.87 9.71
CA GLU A 142 12.32 5.24 9.81
C GLU A 142 13.07 6.23 8.92
N ASP A 143 14.38 6.03 8.74
CA ASP A 143 15.31 6.89 8.00
C ASP A 143 15.60 6.44 6.56
N TRP A 144 14.85 5.48 6.00
CA TRP A 144 15.16 4.97 4.67
C TRP A 144 14.93 6.02 3.56
N SER A 145 15.59 5.85 2.40
CA SER A 145 15.61 6.82 1.30
C SER A 145 14.23 7.14 0.67
N GLY A 146 13.25 6.26 0.82
CA GLY A 146 11.88 6.47 0.34
C GLY A 146 10.85 6.82 1.43
N ARG A 147 11.29 7.24 2.63
CA ARG A 147 10.43 7.48 3.80
C ARG A 147 9.31 8.48 3.58
N TYR A 148 9.49 9.42 2.68
CA TYR A 148 8.45 10.40 2.32
C TYR A 148 7.34 9.80 1.45
N GLY A 149 7.60 8.66 0.79
CA GLY A 149 6.58 7.89 0.11
C GLY A 149 5.78 7.01 1.08
N ILE A 150 6.49 6.25 1.91
CA ILE A 150 5.90 5.39 2.95
C ILE A 150 7.00 4.89 3.90
N GLN A 151 6.70 4.74 5.18
CA GLN A 151 7.54 4.03 6.15
C GLN A 151 6.95 2.67 6.50
N SER A 152 5.66 2.60 6.75
CA SER A 152 5.00 1.32 6.98
C SER A 152 3.56 1.30 6.49
N ALA A 153 3.12 0.14 6.04
CA ALA A 153 1.73 -0.10 5.69
C ALA A 153 1.29 -1.47 6.16
N SER A 154 0.05 -1.58 6.63
CA SER A 154 -0.62 -2.84 6.85
C SER A 154 -2.03 -2.80 6.30
N LEU A 155 -2.43 -3.89 5.66
CA LEU A 155 -3.82 -4.19 5.34
C LEU A 155 -4.15 -5.58 5.86
N GLU A 156 -5.26 -5.68 6.52
CA GLU A 156 -5.76 -6.93 7.08
C GLU A 156 -7.21 -7.10 6.70
N THR A 157 -7.59 -8.29 6.21
CA THR A 157 -8.99 -8.61 5.96
C THR A 157 -9.38 -9.89 6.69
N VAL A 158 -10.64 -9.97 7.07
CA VAL A 158 -11.27 -11.22 7.54
C VAL A 158 -12.58 -11.38 6.80
N ASN A 159 -12.79 -12.54 6.19
CA ASN A 159 -13.98 -12.84 5.41
C ASN A 159 -14.82 -13.93 6.08
N PHE A 160 -16.12 -13.68 6.20
CA PHE A 160 -17.13 -14.66 6.62
C PHE A 160 -17.94 -15.05 5.39
N ASN A 161 -17.94 -16.35 5.03
CA ASN A 161 -18.51 -16.82 3.77
C ASN A 161 -19.46 -18.02 4.00
N PRO A 162 -20.71 -17.80 4.49
CA PRO A 162 -21.72 -18.83 4.43
C PRO A 162 -22.01 -19.20 2.97
N SER A 163 -22.14 -20.51 2.73
CA SER A 163 -22.30 -21.09 1.39
C SER A 163 -23.28 -22.26 1.40
N ILE A 164 -23.90 -22.52 0.26
CA ILE A 164 -24.75 -23.64 0.00
C ILE A 164 -24.38 -24.27 -1.34
N ALA A 165 -24.40 -25.58 -1.43
CA ALA A 165 -24.25 -26.31 -2.68
C ALA A 165 -25.44 -27.23 -2.92
N TYR A 166 -25.79 -27.38 -4.19
CA TYR A 166 -26.82 -28.27 -4.66
C TYR A 166 -26.27 -29.23 -5.71
N ARG A 167 -26.46 -30.54 -5.49
CA ARG A 167 -26.11 -31.60 -6.43
C ARG A 167 -27.35 -31.96 -7.24
N PHE A 168 -27.32 -31.69 -8.54
CA PHE A 168 -28.42 -32.05 -9.46
C PHE A 168 -28.47 -33.55 -9.73
N ASN A 169 -27.30 -34.16 -9.92
CA ASN A 169 -27.08 -35.59 -10.16
C ASN A 169 -25.60 -35.92 -9.87
N GLU A 170 -25.16 -37.13 -10.21
CA GLU A 170 -23.80 -37.62 -9.97
C GLU A 170 -22.72 -36.82 -10.76
N HIS A 171 -23.12 -36.07 -11.79
CA HIS A 171 -22.21 -35.36 -12.67
C HIS A 171 -22.21 -33.84 -12.51
N HIS A 172 -23.22 -33.25 -11.87
CA HIS A 172 -23.40 -31.81 -11.88
C HIS A 172 -23.78 -31.24 -10.52
N SER A 173 -23.00 -30.30 -10.05
CA SER A 173 -23.31 -29.53 -8.85
C SER A 173 -23.05 -28.04 -9.04
N ILE A 174 -23.76 -27.21 -8.29
CA ILE A 174 -23.60 -25.76 -8.22
C ILE A 174 -23.47 -25.35 -6.76
N GLY A 175 -22.71 -24.31 -6.51
CA GLY A 175 -22.58 -23.73 -5.17
C GLY A 175 -22.70 -22.23 -5.22
N PHE A 176 -23.23 -21.64 -4.16
CA PHE A 176 -23.35 -20.20 -4.00
C PHE A 176 -22.98 -19.81 -2.57
N GLY A 177 -22.28 -18.70 -2.41
CA GLY A 177 -21.93 -18.14 -1.12
C GLY A 177 -22.08 -16.63 -1.11
N VAL A 178 -22.30 -16.07 0.08
CA VAL A 178 -22.23 -14.63 0.33
C VAL A 178 -21.05 -14.34 1.22
N SER A 179 -20.42 -13.18 1.03
CA SER A 179 -19.23 -12.76 1.77
C SER A 179 -19.54 -11.49 2.56
N ALA A 180 -19.24 -11.50 3.85
CA ALA A 180 -19.10 -10.30 4.65
C ALA A 180 -17.61 -10.16 4.99
N GLN A 181 -16.97 -9.11 4.48
CA GLN A 181 -15.53 -8.89 4.64
C GLN A 181 -15.28 -7.64 5.46
N TYR A 182 -14.55 -7.80 6.56
CA TYR A 182 -13.94 -6.71 7.29
C TYR A 182 -12.58 -6.40 6.70
N ILE A 183 -12.27 -5.10 6.56
CA ILE A 183 -10.97 -4.61 6.13
C ILE A 183 -10.48 -3.53 7.08
N ARG A 184 -9.18 -3.53 7.36
CA ARG A 184 -8.51 -2.51 8.14
C ARG A 184 -7.18 -2.16 7.49
N SER A 185 -6.87 -0.87 7.38
CA SER A 185 -5.57 -0.37 6.92
C SER A 185 -4.96 0.58 7.93
N ILE A 186 -3.65 0.46 8.11
CA ILE A 186 -2.83 1.41 8.88
C ILE A 186 -1.61 1.75 8.06
N GLN A 187 -1.28 3.04 8.01
CA GLN A 187 -0.15 3.54 7.24
C GLN A 187 0.59 4.61 8.01
N ARG A 188 1.90 4.67 7.79
CA ARG A 188 2.79 5.66 8.36
C ARG A 188 3.77 6.13 7.29
N GLY A 189 4.14 7.41 7.36
CA GLY A 189 5.17 8.00 6.52
C GLY A 189 5.81 9.18 7.21
N ALA A 190 6.96 9.61 6.70
CA ALA A 190 7.57 10.85 7.10
C ALA A 190 6.99 12.01 6.29
N ALA A 191 7.01 13.20 6.87
CA ALA A 191 6.72 14.45 6.19
C ALA A 191 8.02 15.24 6.04
N ASP A 192 8.35 15.61 4.82
CA ASP A 192 9.55 16.39 4.50
C ASP A 192 9.37 17.86 4.92
N VAL A 193 9.65 18.14 6.19
CA VAL A 193 9.57 19.51 6.72
C VAL A 193 10.69 20.38 6.17
N LYS A 194 11.87 19.82 5.89
CA LYS A 194 12.99 20.55 5.30
C LYS A 194 12.65 21.01 3.89
N GLY A 195 12.14 20.13 3.04
CA GLY A 195 11.70 20.45 1.69
C GLY A 195 10.54 21.46 1.67
N ALA A 196 9.57 21.28 2.57
CA ALA A 196 8.46 22.23 2.74
C ALA A 196 8.97 23.62 3.17
N SER A 197 9.92 23.69 4.09
CA SER A 197 10.55 24.95 4.53
C SER A 197 11.32 25.63 3.39
N ARG A 198 12.05 24.86 2.58
CA ARG A 198 12.74 25.38 1.38
C ARG A 198 11.74 26.01 0.39
N GLN A 199 10.62 25.34 0.15
CA GLN A 199 9.59 25.86 -0.75
C GLN A 199 8.98 27.16 -0.22
N LEU A 200 8.64 27.21 1.08
CA LEU A 200 8.09 28.41 1.72
C LEU A 200 9.08 29.59 1.67
N ALA A 201 10.34 29.31 2.00
CA ALA A 201 11.40 30.32 1.91
C ALA A 201 11.61 30.82 0.48
N GLY A 202 11.57 29.91 -0.51
CA GLY A 202 11.69 30.26 -1.93
C GLY A 202 10.55 31.19 -2.40
N GLN A 203 9.32 30.88 -2.02
CA GLN A 203 8.17 31.76 -2.34
C GLN A 203 8.33 33.14 -1.69
N PHE A 204 8.68 33.16 -0.41
CA PHE A 204 8.92 34.43 0.30
C PHE A 204 10.02 35.28 -0.38
N VAL A 205 11.14 34.65 -0.72
CA VAL A 205 12.27 35.35 -1.36
C VAL A 205 11.90 35.81 -2.78
N ASP A 206 11.14 35.02 -3.52
CA ASP A 206 10.70 35.41 -4.87
C ASP A 206 9.70 36.58 -4.84
N GLU A 207 8.73 36.57 -3.94
CA GLU A 207 7.78 37.67 -3.72
C GLU A 207 8.49 38.94 -3.26
N ASN A 208 9.56 38.83 -2.49
CA ASN A 208 10.32 39.95 -1.91
C ASN A 208 11.75 40.05 -2.50
N TYR A 209 11.89 39.73 -3.80
CA TYR A 209 13.19 39.59 -4.43
C TYR A 209 14.07 40.85 -4.34
N ASP A 210 13.50 42.02 -4.64
CA ASP A 210 14.26 43.28 -4.67
C ASP A 210 14.82 43.65 -3.29
N GLN A 211 14.04 43.45 -2.24
CA GLN A 211 14.43 43.72 -0.85
C GLN A 211 15.49 42.72 -0.38
N THR A 212 15.28 41.40 -0.64
CA THR A 212 16.21 40.34 -0.24
C THR A 212 17.54 40.49 -1.02
N ARG A 213 17.47 40.82 -2.30
CA ARG A 213 18.63 41.04 -3.15
C ARG A 213 19.43 42.30 -2.73
N LEU A 214 18.75 43.36 -2.34
CA LEU A 214 19.39 44.56 -1.79
C LEU A 214 20.12 44.21 -0.48
N ALA A 215 19.49 43.45 0.40
CA ALA A 215 20.08 43.02 1.66
C ALA A 215 21.35 42.17 1.45
N ALA A 216 21.33 41.23 0.50
CA ALA A 216 22.51 40.44 0.14
C ALA A 216 23.66 41.30 -0.43
N THR A 217 23.32 42.35 -1.17
CA THR A 217 24.32 43.14 -1.90
C THR A 217 25.00 44.19 -1.03
N VAL A 218 24.28 44.81 -0.10
CA VAL A 218 24.77 45.88 0.78
C VAL A 218 24.40 45.63 2.26
N PRO A 219 24.80 44.49 2.83
CA PRO A 219 24.38 44.08 4.16
C PRO A 219 24.71 45.11 5.26
N GLY A 220 25.86 45.72 5.20
CA GLY A 220 26.27 46.77 6.15
C GLY A 220 25.42 48.02 6.13
N LEU A 221 24.81 48.38 4.99
CA LEU A 221 23.86 49.49 4.90
C LEU A 221 22.52 49.08 5.53
N VAL A 222 22.07 47.86 5.32
CA VAL A 222 20.85 47.34 5.92
C VAL A 222 20.99 47.27 7.46
N GLU A 223 22.11 46.79 7.96
CA GLU A 223 22.41 46.75 9.38
C GLU A 223 22.44 48.19 9.99
N LEU A 224 23.01 49.14 9.27
CA LEU A 224 23.04 50.54 9.72
C LEU A 224 21.62 51.13 9.82
N ILE A 225 20.73 50.82 8.91
CA ILE A 225 19.36 51.36 8.85
C ILE A 225 18.46 50.70 9.88
N TYR A 226 18.51 49.39 9.98
CA TYR A 226 17.56 48.60 10.76
C TYR A 226 18.10 48.17 12.12
N GLY A 227 19.42 48.16 12.30
CA GLY A 227 20.08 47.78 13.56
C GLY A 227 20.19 46.28 13.79
N VAL A 228 19.97 45.46 12.76
CA VAL A 228 20.14 44.01 12.76
C VAL A 228 21.03 43.58 11.61
N PRO A 229 21.94 42.61 11.81
CA PRO A 229 22.77 42.08 10.72
C PRO A 229 21.90 41.29 9.74
N VAL A 230 22.28 41.29 8.46
CA VAL A 230 21.67 40.44 7.45
C VAL A 230 22.15 39.00 7.68
N PRO A 231 21.27 37.99 7.77
CA PRO A 231 21.67 36.61 7.99
C PRO A 231 22.61 36.08 6.89
N GLU A 232 23.53 35.18 7.31
CA GLU A 232 24.46 34.52 6.39
C GLU A 232 23.72 33.75 5.29
N GLN A 233 22.58 33.17 5.58
CA GLN A 233 21.71 32.50 4.61
C GLN A 233 21.37 33.36 3.37
N ILE A 234 21.33 34.67 3.54
CA ILE A 234 21.09 35.64 2.46
C ILE A 234 22.40 36.14 1.88
N THR A 235 23.38 36.50 2.72
CA THR A 235 24.64 37.12 2.25
C THR A 235 25.52 36.15 1.46
N ASP A 236 25.50 34.87 1.76
CA ASP A 236 26.24 33.83 1.05
C ASP A 236 25.77 33.66 -0.41
N CYS A 237 24.56 34.12 -0.73
CA CYS A 237 24.00 34.07 -2.07
C CYS A 237 24.27 35.34 -2.90
N GLN A 238 25.00 36.36 -2.38
CA GLN A 238 25.25 37.63 -3.08
C GLN A 238 25.91 37.45 -4.46
N GLY A 239 26.73 36.43 -4.64
CA GLY A 239 27.45 36.11 -5.87
C GLY A 239 26.60 35.47 -6.97
N VAL A 240 25.39 35.02 -6.65
CA VAL A 240 24.48 34.41 -7.63
C VAL A 240 23.83 35.51 -8.47
N ALA A 241 24.03 35.49 -9.79
CA ALA A 241 23.66 36.62 -10.66
C ALA A 241 22.20 36.55 -11.15
N ASP A 242 21.70 35.36 -11.43
CA ASP A 242 20.32 35.15 -11.91
C ASP A 242 19.33 35.10 -10.75
N ARG A 243 18.06 35.48 -11.07
CA ARG A 243 16.99 35.53 -10.05
C ARG A 243 16.70 34.18 -9.46
N ASP A 244 16.48 33.17 -10.30
CA ASP A 244 16.06 31.86 -9.89
C ASP A 244 17.11 31.15 -9.02
N GLY A 245 18.38 31.25 -9.45
CA GLY A 245 19.50 30.74 -8.67
C GLY A 245 19.68 31.47 -7.34
N PHE A 246 19.44 32.78 -7.26
CA PHE A 246 19.46 33.50 -6.00
C PHE A 246 18.35 33.07 -5.05
N VAL A 247 17.13 32.98 -5.55
CA VAL A 247 15.97 32.52 -4.78
C VAL A 247 16.21 31.10 -4.21
N ASP A 248 16.67 30.19 -5.07
CA ASP A 248 16.95 28.82 -4.66
C ASP A 248 18.10 28.72 -3.66
N CYS A 249 19.17 29.52 -3.83
CA CYS A 249 20.28 29.60 -2.89
C CYS A 249 19.81 30.01 -1.49
N VAL A 250 19.08 31.12 -1.37
CA VAL A 250 18.59 31.62 -0.09
C VAL A 250 17.60 30.62 0.56
N ALA A 251 16.68 30.07 -0.23
CA ALA A 251 15.73 29.10 0.22
C ALA A 251 16.40 27.82 0.75
N SER A 252 17.43 27.34 0.04
CA SER A 252 18.21 26.19 0.47
C SER A 252 18.92 26.45 1.79
N ASN A 253 19.60 27.61 1.89
CA ASN A 253 20.34 27.99 3.10
C ASN A 253 19.42 28.12 4.33
N PHE A 254 18.20 28.63 4.17
CA PHE A 254 17.21 28.63 5.27
C PHE A 254 16.75 27.22 5.64
N ALA A 255 16.48 26.38 4.65
CA ALA A 255 16.05 25.00 4.88
C ALA A 255 17.15 24.15 5.54
N ASP A 256 18.42 24.47 5.35
CA ASP A 256 19.53 23.75 5.99
C ASP A 256 19.57 23.92 7.51
N ASN A 257 18.83 24.88 8.08
CA ASN A 257 18.64 25.00 9.52
C ASN A 257 17.54 24.03 10.06
N VAL A 258 16.81 23.33 9.19
CA VAL A 258 15.75 22.41 9.59
C VAL A 258 16.34 21.03 9.81
N GLU A 259 16.07 20.46 10.96
CA GLU A 259 16.50 19.11 11.36
C GLU A 259 15.29 18.22 11.64
N GLY A 260 15.42 16.94 11.29
CA GLY A 260 14.37 15.93 11.52
C GLY A 260 13.19 16.02 10.56
N ASP A 261 12.34 15.03 10.65
CA ASP A 261 11.15 14.86 9.83
C ASP A 261 9.87 14.96 10.67
N GLY A 262 8.78 15.37 10.05
CA GLY A 262 7.45 15.14 10.58
C GLY A 262 7.00 13.70 10.31
N TYR A 263 5.98 13.24 11.02
CA TYR A 263 5.42 11.90 10.84
C TYR A 263 3.90 11.97 10.74
N PHE A 264 3.35 11.12 9.87
CA PHE A 264 1.90 10.91 9.83
C PHE A 264 1.53 9.45 10.06
N ARG A 265 0.32 9.26 10.55
CA ARG A 265 -0.33 7.97 10.67
C ARG A 265 -1.78 8.07 10.23
N ALA A 266 -2.15 7.34 9.19
CA ALA A 266 -3.53 7.15 8.78
C ALA A 266 -4.01 5.76 9.20
N LYS A 267 -5.27 5.67 9.67
CA LYS A 267 -5.91 4.41 10.04
C LYS A 267 -7.38 4.49 9.64
N GLY A 268 -7.88 3.45 8.97
CA GLY A 268 -9.30 3.29 8.63
C GLY A 268 -9.71 1.84 8.57
N ASP A 269 -11.01 1.58 8.67
CA ASP A 269 -11.60 0.25 8.56
C ASP A 269 -13.01 0.32 7.97
N ASP A 270 -13.50 -0.83 7.45
CA ASP A 270 -14.82 -0.94 6.84
C ASP A 270 -15.32 -2.39 6.77
N TRP A 271 -16.63 -2.54 6.55
CA TRP A 271 -17.30 -3.79 6.21
C TRP A 271 -17.89 -3.72 4.80
N GLY A 272 -17.47 -4.63 3.93
CA GLY A 272 -18.00 -4.78 2.59
C GLY A 272 -18.69 -6.13 2.37
N PHE A 273 -19.51 -6.21 1.33
CA PHE A 273 -20.27 -7.41 1.00
C PHE A 273 -20.04 -7.84 -0.44
N GLY A 274 -20.01 -9.15 -0.64
CA GLY A 274 -19.85 -9.76 -1.95
C GLY A 274 -20.50 -11.13 -2.02
N TRP A 275 -20.23 -11.84 -3.09
CA TRP A 275 -20.77 -13.18 -3.33
C TRP A 275 -19.80 -14.02 -4.15
N ASN A 276 -19.99 -15.33 -4.11
CA ASN A 276 -19.27 -16.28 -4.97
C ASN A 276 -20.20 -17.37 -5.46
N ILE A 277 -19.93 -17.84 -6.66
CA ILE A 277 -20.67 -18.94 -7.31
C ILE A 277 -19.67 -19.92 -7.90
N GLY A 278 -20.03 -21.19 -7.91
CA GLY A 278 -19.24 -22.21 -8.52
C GLY A 278 -20.08 -23.28 -9.19
N TYR A 279 -19.49 -23.94 -10.15
CA TYR A 279 -20.03 -25.09 -10.81
C TYR A 279 -18.95 -26.18 -10.90
N LEU A 280 -19.35 -27.44 -10.66
CA LEU A 280 -18.49 -28.59 -10.77
C LEU A 280 -19.15 -29.63 -11.69
N TRP A 281 -18.39 -30.05 -12.69
CA TRP A 281 -18.75 -31.11 -13.62
C TRP A 281 -17.87 -32.32 -13.44
N GLU A 282 -18.48 -33.48 -13.20
CA GLU A 282 -17.84 -34.78 -12.95
C GLU A 282 -18.20 -35.75 -14.10
N PRO A 283 -17.58 -35.64 -15.30
CA PRO A 283 -17.92 -36.51 -16.43
C PRO A 283 -17.65 -37.99 -16.16
N THR A 284 -16.75 -38.29 -15.24
CA THR A 284 -16.45 -39.63 -14.74
C THR A 284 -16.08 -39.56 -13.26
N GLU A 285 -16.08 -40.69 -12.56
CA GLU A 285 -15.60 -40.76 -11.17
C GLU A 285 -14.17 -40.25 -10.97
N ASN A 286 -13.34 -40.35 -12.02
CA ASN A 286 -11.92 -40.00 -11.98
C ASN A 286 -11.61 -38.58 -12.51
N THR A 287 -12.54 -37.89 -13.14
CA THR A 287 -12.28 -36.62 -13.80
C THR A 287 -13.31 -35.57 -13.38
N ARG A 288 -12.83 -34.39 -13.01
CA ARG A 288 -13.65 -33.25 -12.63
C ARG A 288 -13.13 -31.96 -13.25
N PHE A 289 -14.05 -31.09 -13.63
CA PHE A 289 -13.78 -29.74 -14.06
C PHE A 289 -14.62 -28.76 -13.24
N GLY A 290 -13.99 -27.70 -12.79
CA GLY A 290 -14.62 -26.64 -12.01
C GLY A 290 -14.50 -25.29 -12.68
N ILE A 291 -15.54 -24.48 -12.51
CA ILE A 291 -15.48 -23.04 -12.76
C ILE A 291 -16.04 -22.32 -11.55
N SER A 292 -15.36 -21.28 -11.09
CA SER A 292 -15.84 -20.49 -9.97
C SER A 292 -15.58 -19.02 -10.20
N TYR A 293 -16.50 -18.19 -9.72
CA TYR A 293 -16.39 -16.73 -9.76
C TYR A 293 -16.63 -16.17 -8.36
N ARG A 294 -15.77 -15.24 -7.95
CA ARG A 294 -15.91 -14.43 -6.74
C ARG A 294 -16.03 -12.97 -7.13
N SER A 295 -17.08 -12.29 -6.66
CA SER A 295 -17.30 -10.87 -6.94
C SER A 295 -16.25 -9.99 -6.29
N ASN A 296 -16.04 -8.80 -6.83
CA ASN A 296 -15.37 -7.73 -6.08
C ASN A 296 -16.16 -7.38 -4.82
N ILE A 297 -15.47 -6.81 -3.84
CA ILE A 297 -16.08 -6.19 -2.67
C ILE A 297 -15.56 -4.75 -2.60
N ARG A 298 -16.49 -3.80 -2.59
CA ARG A 298 -16.18 -2.38 -2.43
C ARG A 298 -16.11 -2.04 -0.96
N HIS A 299 -15.05 -1.32 -0.59
CA HIS A 299 -14.85 -0.78 0.74
C HIS A 299 -14.66 0.72 0.68
N THR A 300 -15.18 1.42 1.70
CA THR A 300 -14.89 2.82 1.96
C THR A 300 -14.32 2.90 3.37
N LEU A 301 -13.00 2.84 3.47
CA LEU A 301 -12.32 2.91 4.76
C LEU A 301 -12.49 4.30 5.34
N GLU A 302 -13.18 4.40 6.46
CA GLU A 302 -13.32 5.62 7.23
C GLU A 302 -12.38 5.58 8.44
N GLY A 303 -11.75 6.71 8.74
CA GLY A 303 -10.77 6.71 9.80
C GLY A 303 -10.20 8.07 10.18
N LYS A 304 -8.97 8.04 10.71
CA LYS A 304 -8.31 9.22 11.25
C LYS A 304 -6.87 9.33 10.75
N THR A 305 -6.48 10.56 10.46
CA THR A 305 -5.09 10.97 10.21
C THR A 305 -4.57 11.73 11.41
N LYS A 306 -3.37 11.39 11.86
CA LYS A 306 -2.65 12.04 12.95
C LYS A 306 -1.26 12.44 12.48
N TRP A 307 -0.81 13.58 12.97
CA TRP A 307 0.49 14.16 12.69
C TRP A 307 1.32 14.36 13.95
N SER A 308 2.62 14.26 13.84
CA SER A 308 3.59 14.58 14.89
C SER A 308 4.79 15.29 14.27
N PHE A 309 5.20 16.39 14.88
CA PHE A 309 6.37 17.19 14.49
C PHE A 309 7.32 17.37 15.68
N ALA A 310 7.21 16.51 16.70
CA ALA A 310 7.98 16.63 17.93
C ALA A 310 9.50 16.49 17.72
N ASP A 311 9.90 15.81 16.64
CA ASP A 311 11.31 15.57 16.31
C ASP A 311 11.88 16.61 15.33
N VAL A 312 11.07 17.60 14.94
CA VAL A 312 11.50 18.68 14.04
C VAL A 312 12.17 19.79 14.83
N GLY A 313 13.47 19.97 14.56
CA GLY A 313 14.31 21.01 15.13
C GLY A 313 14.60 22.16 14.17
N GLY A 314 15.39 23.09 14.65
CA GLY A 314 15.83 24.26 13.87
C GLY A 314 14.87 25.45 13.95
N ARG A 315 15.25 26.50 13.24
CA ARG A 315 14.49 27.74 13.14
C ARG A 315 14.58 28.34 11.76
N VAL A 316 13.48 28.89 11.26
CA VAL A 316 13.38 29.57 9.96
C VAL A 316 12.57 30.86 10.11
N PRO A 317 12.73 31.87 9.23
CA PRO A 317 11.85 33.02 9.19
C PRO A 317 10.39 32.60 9.03
N SER A 318 9.48 33.35 9.67
CA SER A 318 8.05 33.09 9.50
C SER A 318 7.61 33.42 8.06
N PRO A 319 6.89 32.56 7.37
CA PRO A 319 6.36 32.85 6.03
C PRO A 319 5.18 33.85 6.06
N ASP A 320 4.67 34.20 7.24
CA ASP A 320 3.57 35.16 7.39
C ASP A 320 4.05 36.63 7.39
N VAL A 321 5.36 36.87 7.26
CA VAL A 321 5.93 38.23 7.29
C VAL A 321 5.69 38.94 5.97
N ASP A 322 5.11 40.12 6.03
CA ASP A 322 4.92 41.01 4.89
C ASP A 322 5.95 42.17 4.92
N LEU A 323 6.87 42.19 3.98
CA LEU A 323 7.88 43.26 3.84
C LEU A 323 7.30 44.58 3.31
N GLY A 324 6.05 44.58 2.82
CA GLY A 324 5.43 45.74 2.17
C GLY A 324 5.94 45.99 0.75
N ASP A 325 5.30 46.91 0.05
CA ASP A 325 5.55 47.19 -1.39
C ASP A 325 6.75 48.11 -1.65
N GLY A 326 7.43 48.59 -0.61
CA GLY A 326 8.53 49.56 -0.73
C GLY A 326 9.91 48.92 -0.89
N LEU A 327 10.85 49.59 -1.51
CA LEU A 327 12.26 49.17 -1.58
C LEU A 327 12.90 49.07 -0.18
N LEU A 328 12.43 49.89 0.76
CA LEU A 328 12.81 49.80 2.18
C LEU A 328 11.65 49.23 2.96
N PRO A 329 11.77 47.97 3.43
CA PRO A 329 10.73 47.29 4.18
C PRO A 329 10.42 47.95 5.53
N ASP A 330 9.28 47.56 6.11
CA ASP A 330 8.94 47.93 7.48
C ASP A 330 9.98 47.39 8.48
N ARG A 331 10.30 48.19 9.50
CA ARG A 331 11.34 47.85 10.47
C ARG A 331 11.03 46.57 11.24
N ASP A 332 9.76 46.40 11.67
CA ASP A 332 9.39 45.24 12.46
C ASP A 332 9.40 43.95 11.61
N ALA A 333 9.06 44.06 10.32
CA ALA A 333 9.14 42.96 9.37
C ALA A 333 10.60 42.52 9.12
N ILE A 334 11.53 43.47 8.96
CA ILE A 334 12.96 43.15 8.82
C ILE A 334 13.50 42.42 10.06
N HIS A 335 13.12 42.85 11.27
CA HIS A 335 13.54 42.17 12.48
C HIS A 335 13.00 40.74 12.57
N GLN A 336 11.80 40.46 12.05
CA GLN A 336 11.25 39.11 12.03
C GLN A 336 12.01 38.18 11.08
N ILE A 337 12.63 38.69 10.03
CA ILE A 337 13.35 37.88 9.03
C ILE A 337 14.84 37.82 9.33
N PHE A 338 15.48 38.95 9.73
CA PHE A 338 16.92 39.02 9.88
C PHE A 338 17.43 38.70 11.27
N ASP A 339 16.57 38.77 12.28
CA ASP A 339 16.94 38.39 13.65
C ASP A 339 16.55 36.92 13.94
N PRO A 340 17.52 35.98 14.05
CA PRO A 340 17.23 34.58 14.31
C PRO A 340 16.47 34.30 15.61
N ASP A 341 16.51 35.25 16.58
CA ASP A 341 15.74 35.11 17.82
C ASP A 341 14.23 35.20 17.59
N ASN A 342 13.81 35.82 16.47
CA ASN A 342 12.41 35.94 16.06
C ASN A 342 11.96 34.80 15.12
N TRP A 343 12.85 33.91 14.74
CA TRP A 343 12.51 32.79 13.85
C TRP A 343 11.66 31.74 14.59
N ILE A 344 10.81 31.09 13.82
CA ILE A 344 9.89 30.06 14.31
C ILE A 344 10.47 28.66 14.15
N ASN A 345 10.02 27.72 14.99
CA ASN A 345 10.24 26.30 14.74
C ASN A 345 9.31 25.84 13.61
N PRO A 346 9.83 25.24 12.51
CA PRO A 346 9.01 24.84 11.37
C PRO A 346 8.05 23.70 11.71
N GLY A 347 8.37 22.82 12.67
CA GLY A 347 7.48 21.78 13.15
C GLY A 347 6.28 22.34 13.94
N ASP A 348 6.52 23.32 14.81
CA ASP A 348 5.43 24.01 15.54
C ASP A 348 4.51 24.75 14.56
N PHE A 349 5.07 25.39 13.53
CA PHE A 349 4.29 26.04 12.48
C PHE A 349 3.46 25.01 11.71
N ALA A 350 4.06 23.91 11.28
CA ALA A 350 3.36 22.84 10.57
C ALA A 350 2.21 22.25 11.42
N ALA A 351 2.47 21.98 12.70
CA ALA A 351 1.46 21.45 13.62
C ALA A 351 0.30 22.42 13.86
N ALA A 352 0.59 23.73 13.93
CA ALA A 352 -0.41 24.75 14.25
C ALA A 352 -1.20 25.25 13.03
N ARG A 353 -0.64 25.16 11.84
CA ARG A 353 -1.18 25.83 10.65
C ARG A 353 -1.48 24.96 9.46
N LEU A 354 -0.72 23.85 9.27
CA LEU A 354 -0.72 23.10 8.04
C LEU A 354 -1.31 21.68 8.17
N HIS A 355 -1.11 21.00 9.30
CA HIS A 355 -1.39 19.57 9.44
C HIS A 355 -2.32 19.25 10.61
N PRO A 356 -3.63 19.47 10.48
CA PRO A 356 -4.58 19.11 11.52
C PRO A 356 -4.71 17.58 11.64
N ASN A 357 -4.92 17.11 12.86
CA ASN A 357 -5.51 15.79 13.04
C ASN A 357 -6.95 15.84 12.53
N SER A 358 -7.29 14.98 11.57
CA SER A 358 -8.60 15.00 10.92
C SER A 358 -9.18 13.61 10.71
N ASN A 359 -10.45 13.54 10.30
CA ASN A 359 -10.98 12.33 9.72
C ASN A 359 -10.62 12.26 8.23
N GLY A 360 -10.62 11.05 7.71
CA GLY A 360 -10.40 10.82 6.30
C GLY A 360 -11.10 9.55 5.82
N LYS A 361 -11.25 9.43 4.52
CA LYS A 361 -11.85 8.26 3.88
C LYS A 361 -11.11 7.90 2.60
N THR A 362 -11.11 6.61 2.29
CA THR A 362 -10.47 6.06 1.09
C THR A 362 -11.29 4.90 0.55
N ALA A 363 -11.58 4.91 -0.75
CA ALA A 363 -12.25 3.80 -1.41
C ALA A 363 -11.23 2.77 -1.91
N ILE A 364 -11.45 1.50 -1.60
CA ILE A 364 -10.64 0.36 -2.05
C ILE A 364 -11.58 -0.77 -2.50
N ASP A 365 -11.38 -1.27 -3.71
CA ASP A 365 -12.09 -2.44 -4.22
C ASP A 365 -11.20 -3.68 -4.13
N THR A 366 -11.62 -4.73 -3.41
CA THR A 366 -10.98 -6.03 -3.57
C THR A 366 -11.42 -6.65 -4.90
N PRO A 367 -10.49 -7.21 -5.71
CA PRO A 367 -10.80 -7.60 -7.08
C PRO A 367 -11.69 -8.83 -7.18
N GLU A 368 -12.48 -8.91 -8.25
CA GLU A 368 -13.12 -10.16 -8.66
C GLU A 368 -12.13 -11.16 -9.24
N MET A 369 -12.50 -12.44 -9.10
CA MET A 369 -11.69 -13.58 -9.53
C MET A 369 -12.54 -14.58 -10.31
N LEU A 370 -11.99 -15.09 -11.40
CA LEU A 370 -12.56 -16.21 -12.17
C LEU A 370 -11.52 -17.35 -12.22
N SER A 371 -11.89 -18.53 -11.73
CA SER A 371 -11.02 -19.71 -11.74
C SER A 371 -11.62 -20.83 -12.57
N ILE A 372 -10.76 -21.49 -13.35
CA ILE A 372 -11.07 -22.71 -14.08
C ILE A 372 -10.12 -23.78 -13.57
N SER A 373 -10.66 -24.92 -13.18
CA SER A 373 -9.91 -25.99 -12.52
C SER A 373 -10.20 -27.36 -13.12
N ALA A 374 -9.22 -28.23 -13.03
CA ALA A 374 -9.30 -29.63 -13.46
C ALA A 374 -8.67 -30.55 -12.41
N PHE A 375 -9.27 -31.72 -12.24
CA PHE A 375 -8.74 -32.82 -11.46
C PHE A 375 -8.90 -34.11 -12.23
N HIS A 376 -7.85 -34.94 -12.22
CA HIS A 376 -7.88 -36.27 -12.83
C HIS A 376 -7.16 -37.30 -11.97
N GLN A 377 -7.87 -38.32 -11.52
CA GLN A 377 -7.30 -39.49 -10.85
C GLN A 377 -6.70 -40.43 -11.91
N LEU A 378 -5.38 -40.35 -12.10
CA LEU A 378 -4.67 -41.12 -13.13
C LEU A 378 -4.68 -42.65 -12.82
N ASN A 379 -4.54 -42.98 -11.54
CA ASN A 379 -4.60 -44.34 -11.02
C ASN A 379 -4.89 -44.31 -9.50
N ARG A 380 -4.93 -45.46 -8.83
CA ARG A 380 -5.23 -45.53 -7.39
C ARG A 380 -4.31 -44.73 -6.48
N LYS A 381 -3.11 -44.35 -6.96
CA LYS A 381 -2.11 -43.64 -6.17
C LYS A 381 -1.87 -42.18 -6.61
N VAL A 382 -2.14 -41.86 -7.84
CA VAL A 382 -1.75 -40.56 -8.42
C VAL A 382 -2.97 -39.82 -8.92
N ALA A 383 -3.15 -38.57 -8.47
CA ALA A 383 -4.06 -37.61 -9.05
C ALA A 383 -3.28 -36.36 -9.54
N LEU A 384 -3.73 -35.81 -10.64
CA LEU A 384 -3.18 -34.58 -11.23
C LEU A 384 -4.22 -33.47 -11.17
N MET A 385 -3.76 -32.24 -10.98
CA MET A 385 -4.61 -31.06 -10.85
C MET A 385 -4.02 -29.89 -11.60
N ALA A 386 -4.90 -29.05 -12.11
CA ALA A 386 -4.53 -27.78 -12.74
C ALA A 386 -5.58 -26.72 -12.44
N ASP A 387 -5.12 -25.50 -12.18
CA ASP A 387 -5.94 -24.32 -11.95
C ASP A 387 -5.41 -23.13 -12.74
N VAL A 388 -6.31 -22.36 -13.32
CA VAL A 388 -6.03 -21.04 -13.89
C VAL A 388 -7.00 -20.05 -13.25
N THR A 389 -6.45 -19.08 -12.53
CA THR A 389 -7.23 -18.02 -11.90
C THR A 389 -6.89 -16.69 -12.57
N TRP A 390 -7.88 -16.03 -13.14
CA TRP A 390 -7.82 -14.64 -13.56
C TRP A 390 -8.31 -13.75 -12.44
N THR A 391 -7.61 -12.63 -12.20
CA THR A 391 -7.96 -11.63 -11.19
C THR A 391 -7.99 -10.25 -11.83
N ARG A 392 -9.10 -9.53 -11.65
CA ARG A 392 -9.26 -8.20 -12.21
C ARG A 392 -8.64 -7.14 -11.32
N HIS A 393 -7.31 -7.11 -11.30
CA HIS A 393 -6.56 -6.10 -10.55
C HIS A 393 -6.65 -4.69 -11.17
N SER A 394 -7.05 -4.58 -12.44
CA SER A 394 -7.31 -3.28 -13.10
C SER A 394 -8.44 -2.46 -12.46
N ARG A 395 -9.14 -3.00 -11.46
CA ARG A 395 -10.02 -2.20 -10.60
C ARG A 395 -9.27 -1.21 -9.72
N LEU A 396 -8.00 -1.51 -9.41
CA LEU A 396 -7.13 -0.57 -8.73
C LEU A 396 -6.40 0.30 -9.76
N ASP A 397 -7.17 1.10 -10.48
CA ASP A 397 -6.69 2.10 -11.41
C ASP A 397 -6.15 3.32 -10.64
N GLU A 398 -6.92 3.77 -9.67
CA GLU A 398 -6.54 4.84 -8.74
C GLU A 398 -7.09 4.60 -7.34
N VAL A 399 -6.39 5.13 -6.33
CA VAL A 399 -6.88 5.21 -4.95
C VAL A 399 -7.31 6.63 -4.67
N ARG A 400 -8.60 6.84 -4.37
CA ARG A 400 -9.17 8.15 -4.06
C ARG A 400 -9.17 8.39 -2.56
N ILE A 401 -8.81 9.60 -2.18
CA ILE A 401 -8.64 9.99 -0.77
C ILE A 401 -9.40 11.28 -0.52
N GLY A 402 -10.12 11.32 0.59
CA GLY A 402 -10.74 12.50 1.13
C GLY A 402 -10.28 12.77 2.55
N ILE A 403 -10.16 14.04 2.92
CA ILE A 403 -9.76 14.48 4.26
C ILE A 403 -10.69 15.62 4.67
N ASP A 404 -11.31 15.49 5.84
CA ASP A 404 -12.27 16.48 6.33
C ASP A 404 -11.56 17.80 6.64
N GLN A 405 -12.23 18.91 6.32
CA GLN A 405 -11.80 20.24 6.76
C GLN A 405 -11.80 20.34 8.27
N VAL A 406 -10.83 21.07 8.81
CA VAL A 406 -10.71 21.34 10.25
C VAL A 406 -10.67 22.85 10.48
N ASP A 407 -11.57 23.36 11.33
CA ASP A 407 -11.60 24.75 11.69
C ASP A 407 -10.34 25.18 12.47
N GLY A 408 -9.88 26.41 12.22
CA GLY A 408 -8.70 26.97 12.90
C GLY A 408 -7.36 26.69 12.21
N TYR A 409 -7.37 26.00 11.06
CA TYR A 409 -6.19 25.77 10.23
C TYR A 409 -6.30 26.61 8.95
N PRO A 410 -5.73 27.83 8.92
CA PRO A 410 -5.95 28.80 7.83
C PRO A 410 -5.42 28.32 6.48
N TYR A 411 -4.49 27.38 6.48
CA TYR A 411 -3.85 26.83 5.29
C TYR A 411 -4.33 25.42 4.92
N PHE A 412 -5.32 24.89 5.64
CA PHE A 412 -5.89 23.58 5.39
C PHE A 412 -7.40 23.67 5.12
N ASN A 413 -7.80 23.52 3.89
CA ASN A 413 -9.20 23.61 3.46
C ASN A 413 -9.92 22.26 3.38
N GLY A 414 -9.31 21.17 3.90
CA GLY A 414 -9.78 19.81 3.63
C GLY A 414 -9.48 19.38 2.20
N VAL A 415 -9.79 18.13 1.91
CA VAL A 415 -9.60 17.52 0.59
C VAL A 415 -10.83 16.71 0.23
N THR A 416 -11.52 17.07 -0.82
CA THR A 416 -12.61 16.24 -1.33
C THR A 416 -12.07 14.96 -1.97
N GLU A 417 -12.76 13.84 -1.79
CA GLU A 417 -12.37 12.53 -2.34
C GLU A 417 -12.18 12.54 -3.88
N GLY A 418 -12.69 13.57 -4.54
CA GLY A 418 -12.51 13.76 -5.99
C GLY A 418 -11.20 14.46 -6.37
N ASP A 419 -10.57 15.17 -5.44
CA ASP A 419 -9.44 16.06 -5.74
C ASP A 419 -8.08 15.36 -5.65
N LEU A 420 -8.01 14.23 -4.94
CA LEU A 420 -6.78 13.48 -4.75
C LEU A 420 -6.94 12.02 -5.18
N ALA A 421 -6.08 11.60 -6.08
CA ALA A 421 -6.00 10.24 -6.55
C ALA A 421 -4.54 9.80 -6.70
N VAL A 422 -4.20 8.66 -6.09
CA VAL A 422 -2.92 7.96 -6.34
C VAL A 422 -3.11 7.04 -7.51
N GLN A 423 -2.47 7.33 -8.64
CA GLN A 423 -2.57 6.50 -9.82
C GLN A 423 -1.79 5.20 -9.63
N GLN A 424 -2.41 4.06 -9.95
CA GLN A 424 -1.84 2.72 -9.85
C GLN A 424 -1.76 2.04 -11.21
N ASP A 425 -2.74 2.25 -12.08
CA ASP A 425 -2.83 1.68 -13.43
C ASP A 425 -2.53 0.17 -13.46
N TRP A 426 -3.00 -0.56 -12.44
CA TRP A 426 -2.76 -1.99 -12.34
C TRP A 426 -3.40 -2.73 -13.50
N LYS A 427 -2.81 -3.85 -13.89
CA LYS A 427 -3.31 -4.71 -14.98
C LYS A 427 -3.92 -5.99 -14.41
N ASP A 428 -4.85 -6.54 -15.15
CA ASP A 428 -5.39 -7.86 -14.84
C ASP A 428 -4.29 -8.90 -14.84
N THR A 429 -4.40 -9.85 -13.94
CA THR A 429 -3.39 -10.90 -13.76
C THR A 429 -3.97 -12.28 -13.90
N TYR A 430 -3.09 -13.24 -14.01
CA TYR A 430 -3.43 -14.64 -13.97
C TYR A 430 -2.41 -15.42 -13.12
N LYS A 431 -2.92 -16.45 -12.46
CA LYS A 431 -2.13 -17.46 -11.78
C LYS A 431 -2.40 -18.80 -12.44
N ILE A 432 -1.34 -19.54 -12.76
CA ILE A 432 -1.41 -20.91 -13.30
C ILE A 432 -0.77 -21.82 -12.28
N SER A 433 -1.51 -22.83 -11.83
CA SER A 433 -1.07 -23.81 -10.84
C SER A 433 -1.19 -25.22 -11.38
N LEU A 434 -0.19 -26.04 -11.10
CA LEU A 434 -0.19 -27.48 -11.38
C LEU A 434 0.12 -28.22 -10.10
N GLY A 435 -0.69 -29.23 -9.77
CA GLY A 435 -0.59 -30.01 -8.56
C GLY A 435 -0.64 -31.52 -8.81
N MET A 436 -0.09 -32.24 -7.86
CA MET A 436 -0.13 -33.70 -7.86
C MET A 436 -0.33 -34.21 -6.42
N ASN A 437 -1.23 -35.17 -6.27
CA ASN A 437 -1.37 -35.99 -5.08
C ASN A 437 -0.78 -37.37 -5.32
N TYR A 438 -0.08 -37.90 -4.31
CA TYR A 438 0.44 -39.25 -4.30
C TYR A 438 0.04 -39.99 -3.03
N GLN A 439 -0.86 -40.97 -3.15
CA GLN A 439 -1.24 -41.85 -2.04
C GLN A 439 -0.10 -42.83 -1.74
N TYR A 440 0.71 -42.49 -0.73
CA TYR A 440 1.86 -43.30 -0.33
C TYR A 440 1.42 -44.58 0.41
N SER A 441 0.50 -44.43 1.36
CA SER A 441 -0.15 -45.53 2.10
C SER A 441 -1.63 -45.18 2.35
N ASP A 442 -2.38 -46.05 2.99
CA ASP A 442 -3.80 -45.83 3.32
C ASP A 442 -3.99 -44.58 4.23
N ASP A 443 -2.97 -44.26 5.04
CA ASP A 443 -3.01 -43.17 6.00
C ASP A 443 -2.21 -41.93 5.57
N LEU A 444 -1.34 -42.01 4.55
CA LEU A 444 -0.46 -40.92 4.14
C LEU A 444 -0.67 -40.55 2.68
N LEU A 445 -1.15 -39.33 2.45
CA LEU A 445 -1.21 -38.64 1.17
C LEU A 445 -0.12 -37.57 1.09
N LEU A 446 0.71 -37.63 0.08
CA LEU A 446 1.72 -36.60 -0.24
C LEU A 446 1.19 -35.69 -1.34
N ARG A 447 1.56 -34.40 -1.27
CA ARG A 447 1.18 -33.36 -2.23
C ARG A 447 2.41 -32.64 -2.74
N THR A 448 2.38 -32.22 -3.99
CA THR A 448 3.35 -31.29 -4.54
C THR A 448 2.69 -30.41 -5.59
N GLY A 449 3.25 -29.24 -5.81
CA GLY A 449 2.72 -28.31 -6.81
C GLY A 449 3.70 -27.20 -7.17
N VAL A 450 3.47 -26.64 -8.34
CA VAL A 450 4.18 -25.45 -8.83
C VAL A 450 3.16 -24.45 -9.35
N ALA A 451 3.45 -23.15 -9.22
CA ALA A 451 2.64 -22.12 -9.83
C ALA A 451 3.48 -20.95 -10.32
N TYR A 452 2.95 -20.29 -11.34
CA TYR A 452 3.35 -18.96 -11.78
C TYR A 452 2.22 -17.98 -11.48
N ASP A 453 2.55 -16.86 -10.89
CA ASP A 453 1.60 -15.86 -10.45
C ASP A 453 2.08 -14.46 -10.89
N LYS A 454 1.32 -13.85 -11.80
CA LYS A 454 1.72 -12.61 -12.46
C LYS A 454 1.41 -11.40 -11.57
N SER A 455 2.36 -10.47 -11.52
CA SER A 455 2.18 -9.17 -10.85
C SER A 455 1.24 -8.23 -11.63
N PRO A 456 0.39 -7.46 -10.93
CA PRO A 456 -0.41 -6.41 -11.57
C PRO A 456 0.40 -5.15 -11.90
N VAL A 457 1.57 -4.95 -11.29
CA VAL A 457 2.43 -3.79 -11.54
C VAL A 457 3.16 -3.95 -12.86
N SER A 458 2.83 -3.11 -13.83
CA SER A 458 3.23 -3.29 -15.21
C SER A 458 4.54 -2.62 -15.61
N SER A 459 5.06 -1.68 -14.80
CA SER A 459 6.32 -0.99 -15.11
C SER A 459 7.06 -0.54 -13.85
N THR A 460 8.32 -0.13 -14.04
CA THR A 460 9.16 0.43 -12.96
C THR A 460 8.62 1.76 -12.45
N GLN A 461 7.98 2.55 -13.32
CA GLN A 461 7.41 3.86 -13.02
C GLN A 461 6.09 3.76 -12.25
N LEU A 462 5.41 2.62 -12.31
CA LEU A 462 4.17 2.34 -11.59
C LEU A 462 4.38 1.49 -10.33
N ARG A 463 5.63 1.10 -10.03
CA ARG A 463 5.95 0.39 -8.80
C ARG A 463 6.18 1.38 -7.67
N HIS A 464 5.11 1.67 -6.95
CA HIS A 464 5.16 2.50 -5.74
C HIS A 464 5.87 1.76 -4.59
N PRO A 465 6.65 2.44 -3.71
CA PRO A 465 7.31 1.79 -2.58
C PRO A 465 6.34 1.13 -1.59
N ALA A 466 5.10 1.57 -1.59
CA ALA A 466 4.01 0.92 -0.90
C ALA A 466 3.54 -0.38 -1.59
N PHE A 467 3.95 -0.71 -2.80
CA PHE A 467 3.56 -1.88 -3.59
C PHE A 467 4.75 -2.48 -4.37
N PRO A 468 5.77 -2.98 -3.69
CA PRO A 468 6.96 -3.53 -4.33
C PRO A 468 6.71 -4.93 -4.89
N ASP A 469 5.65 -5.07 -5.71
CA ASP A 469 5.21 -6.35 -6.25
C ASP A 469 5.92 -6.72 -7.55
N ALA A 470 6.13 -8.04 -7.77
CA ALA A 470 6.76 -8.61 -8.95
C ALA A 470 6.17 -10.00 -9.26
N ASP A 471 6.42 -10.54 -10.44
CA ASP A 471 6.03 -11.89 -10.83
C ASP A 471 6.62 -12.92 -9.87
N ARG A 472 5.91 -14.05 -9.62
CA ARG A 472 6.28 -15.04 -8.61
C ARG A 472 6.18 -16.46 -9.10
N TYR A 473 7.07 -17.27 -8.53
CA TYR A 473 7.15 -18.70 -8.77
C TYR A 473 6.97 -19.44 -7.44
N TRP A 474 6.05 -20.37 -7.41
CA TRP A 474 5.73 -21.20 -6.27
C TRP A 474 6.25 -22.61 -6.45
N LEU A 475 6.88 -23.15 -5.42
CA LEU A 475 7.19 -24.57 -5.27
C LEU A 475 6.63 -25.03 -3.94
N SER A 476 5.73 -25.98 -3.97
CA SER A 476 4.96 -26.43 -2.82
C SER A 476 5.06 -27.92 -2.58
N PHE A 477 5.04 -28.28 -1.31
CA PHE A 477 4.97 -29.66 -0.82
C PHE A 477 3.95 -29.74 0.31
N GLY A 478 3.29 -30.88 0.44
CA GLY A 478 2.33 -31.11 1.50
C GLY A 478 2.19 -32.57 1.86
N ALA A 479 1.59 -32.83 3.00
CA ALA A 479 1.23 -34.16 3.45
C ALA A 479 -0.08 -34.09 4.26
N ASN A 480 -0.97 -35.06 4.03
CA ASN A 480 -2.10 -35.33 4.91
C ASN A 480 -1.89 -36.68 5.56
N TYR A 481 -1.95 -36.70 6.89
CA TYR A 481 -1.80 -37.92 7.67
C TYR A 481 -3.06 -38.18 8.50
N LYS A 482 -3.67 -39.36 8.31
CA LYS A 482 -4.82 -39.81 9.10
C LYS A 482 -4.37 -40.27 10.49
N LEU A 483 -4.81 -39.57 11.52
CA LEU A 483 -4.59 -39.93 12.92
C LEU A 483 -5.58 -40.99 13.39
N THR A 484 -6.83 -40.87 12.92
CA THR A 484 -7.94 -41.82 13.12
C THR A 484 -8.76 -41.88 11.82
N PRO A 485 -9.74 -42.77 11.69
CA PRO A 485 -10.63 -42.80 10.53
C PRO A 485 -11.31 -41.45 10.25
N ASP A 486 -11.58 -40.64 11.28
CA ASP A 486 -12.35 -39.40 11.21
C ASP A 486 -11.50 -38.15 11.39
N THR A 487 -10.19 -38.28 11.70
CA THR A 487 -9.32 -37.14 11.99
C THR A 487 -8.02 -37.22 11.19
N SER A 488 -7.67 -36.14 10.51
CA SER A 488 -6.39 -36.05 9.81
C SER A 488 -5.71 -34.69 10.05
N VAL A 489 -4.39 -34.64 9.83
CA VAL A 489 -3.56 -33.44 9.91
C VAL A 489 -2.99 -33.16 8.53
N ASP A 490 -3.11 -31.93 8.06
CA ASP A 490 -2.38 -31.41 6.89
C ASP A 490 -1.15 -30.62 7.35
N LEU A 491 -0.04 -30.89 6.70
CA LEU A 491 1.19 -30.13 6.74
C LEU A 491 1.50 -29.63 5.34
N ALA A 492 1.94 -28.39 5.23
CA ALA A 492 2.40 -27.85 3.95
C ALA A 492 3.62 -26.92 4.12
N TYR A 493 4.44 -26.91 3.08
CA TYR A 493 5.53 -25.97 2.91
C TYR A 493 5.51 -25.44 1.50
N SER A 494 5.68 -24.12 1.34
CA SER A 494 5.88 -23.51 0.03
C SER A 494 7.04 -22.55 0.07
N PHE A 495 7.86 -22.59 -0.97
CA PHE A 495 8.84 -21.56 -1.28
C PHE A 495 8.32 -20.71 -2.42
N VAL A 496 8.36 -19.38 -2.23
CA VAL A 496 7.90 -18.40 -3.21
C VAL A 496 9.06 -17.47 -3.54
N GLN A 497 9.49 -17.50 -4.78
CA GLN A 497 10.52 -16.62 -5.31
C GLN A 497 9.87 -15.54 -6.16
N PHE A 498 10.22 -14.27 -5.92
CA PHE A 498 9.80 -13.13 -6.73
C PHE A 498 10.88 -12.80 -7.76
N ASP A 499 10.46 -12.31 -8.91
CA ASP A 499 11.37 -11.63 -9.81
C ASP A 499 11.90 -10.34 -9.15
N SER A 500 12.99 -9.81 -9.67
CA SER A 500 13.53 -8.54 -9.20
C SER A 500 12.57 -7.39 -9.48
N GLY A 501 12.18 -6.67 -8.42
CA GLY A 501 11.25 -5.56 -8.47
C GLY A 501 11.97 -4.21 -8.64
N LYS A 502 12.40 -3.85 -9.86
CA LYS A 502 12.99 -2.53 -10.10
C LYS A 502 11.94 -1.43 -10.02
N MET A 503 12.29 -0.34 -9.34
CA MET A 503 11.46 0.83 -9.12
C MET A 503 12.16 2.10 -9.60
N GLU A 504 11.40 2.96 -10.26
CA GLU A 504 11.76 4.34 -10.61
C GLU A 504 10.45 5.15 -10.62
N TYR A 505 9.85 5.25 -9.45
CA TYR A 505 8.56 5.89 -9.24
C TYR A 505 8.78 7.36 -8.87
N THR A 506 8.23 8.27 -9.68
CA THR A 506 8.15 9.67 -9.30
C THR A 506 6.77 9.95 -8.74
N ASP A 507 6.73 10.46 -7.52
CA ASP A 507 5.48 10.85 -6.89
C ASP A 507 4.88 12.04 -7.65
N ASN A 508 3.71 11.84 -8.29
CA ASN A 508 3.11 12.80 -9.23
C ASN A 508 2.63 14.11 -8.61
N CYS A 509 2.84 14.32 -7.32
CA CYS A 509 2.90 15.65 -6.76
C CYS A 509 4.25 16.33 -7.00
N SER A 510 5.01 15.81 -7.96
CA SER A 510 5.96 16.74 -8.48
C SER A 510 5.19 18.03 -8.72
N PRO A 511 5.61 19.12 -8.14
CA PRO A 511 5.25 20.41 -8.63
C PRO A 511 5.86 20.53 -10.03
N ALA A 512 5.31 19.78 -11.03
CA ALA A 512 5.54 20.10 -12.42
C ALA A 512 5.09 21.54 -12.68
N GLY A 513 4.69 22.23 -11.65
CA GLY A 513 4.46 23.63 -11.58
C GLY A 513 5.44 24.39 -10.72
N TRP A 514 6.28 23.78 -9.87
CA TRP A 514 7.25 24.56 -9.11
C TRP A 514 8.65 24.41 -9.70
N VAL A 515 8.93 25.22 -10.69
CA VAL A 515 10.30 25.56 -11.07
C VAL A 515 10.67 26.76 -10.21
N PRO A 516 11.80 26.75 -9.48
CA PRO A 516 12.30 27.92 -8.79
C PRO A 516 12.23 29.14 -9.72
N GLY A 517 11.55 30.23 -9.30
CA GLY A 517 11.36 31.42 -10.07
C GLY A 517 10.16 31.44 -11.04
N SER A 518 9.38 30.42 -11.18
CA SER A 518 8.22 30.39 -12.09
C SER A 518 6.91 30.91 -11.48
N GLY A 519 6.92 31.42 -10.25
CA GLY A 519 5.69 31.87 -9.56
C GLY A 519 4.71 30.76 -9.20
N GLY A 520 5.15 29.53 -9.26
CA GLY A 520 4.59 28.38 -8.54
C GLY A 520 3.15 28.00 -8.83
N LEU A 521 2.68 28.00 -10.07
CA LEU A 521 1.29 27.64 -10.35
C LEU A 521 1.15 26.36 -11.15
N TYR A 522 0.48 25.39 -10.53
CA TYR A 522 -0.19 24.28 -11.16
C TYR A 522 -1.43 24.76 -11.92
N GLU A 523 -1.25 25.60 -12.90
CA GLU A 523 -2.35 25.91 -13.80
C GLU A 523 -2.26 25.01 -15.04
N ASP A 524 -3.33 24.24 -15.23
CA ASP A 524 -3.74 23.58 -16.46
C ASP A 524 -3.19 22.19 -16.84
N SER A 525 -2.52 21.42 -15.99
CA SER A 525 -2.18 20.06 -16.43
C SER A 525 -3.29 19.02 -16.23
N GLY A 526 -4.35 19.33 -15.46
CA GLY A 526 -5.39 18.36 -15.08
C GLY A 526 -4.86 17.20 -14.22
N VAL A 527 -3.57 17.24 -13.84
CA VAL A 527 -2.92 16.22 -13.00
C VAL A 527 -3.25 16.52 -11.54
N ARG A 528 -3.95 15.61 -10.91
CA ARG A 528 -4.24 15.66 -9.48
C ARG A 528 -2.98 15.32 -8.70
N CYS A 529 -2.55 16.23 -7.89
CA CYS A 529 -1.35 16.09 -7.08
C CYS A 529 -1.62 15.19 -5.87
N THR A 530 -0.82 14.16 -5.65
CA THR A 530 -1.03 13.16 -4.60
C THR A 530 0.19 12.91 -3.71
N GLY A 531 1.36 13.40 -4.04
CA GLY A 531 2.60 13.08 -3.35
C GLY A 531 3.48 14.28 -3.02
N ASN A 532 4.73 14.02 -2.69
CA ASN A 532 5.71 15.02 -2.28
C ASN A 532 6.65 15.45 -3.42
N GLY A 533 6.46 14.93 -4.64
CA GLY A 533 7.31 15.23 -5.81
C GLY A 533 8.65 14.48 -5.85
N GLY A 534 8.96 13.67 -4.86
CA GLY A 534 10.19 12.89 -4.82
C GLY A 534 10.21 11.75 -5.83
N THR A 535 11.41 11.32 -6.23
CA THR A 535 11.62 10.15 -7.06
C THR A 535 12.23 9.04 -6.22
N TYR A 536 11.54 7.88 -6.16
CA TYR A 536 11.99 6.69 -5.46
C TYR A 536 12.56 5.71 -6.47
N LYS A 537 13.85 5.39 -6.32
CA LYS A 537 14.58 4.55 -7.26
C LYS A 537 15.35 3.46 -6.54
N GLY A 538 15.17 2.21 -7.01
CA GLY A 538 15.86 1.08 -6.39
C GLY A 538 15.38 -0.27 -6.88
N GLU A 539 15.76 -1.31 -6.16
CA GLU A 539 15.48 -2.70 -6.51
C GLU A 539 15.05 -3.50 -5.28
N TYR A 540 13.95 -4.22 -5.41
CA TYR A 540 13.42 -5.15 -4.41
C TYR A 540 13.80 -6.58 -4.75
N LYS A 541 14.33 -7.31 -3.77
CA LYS A 541 14.64 -8.74 -3.85
C LYS A 541 13.87 -9.48 -2.77
N THR A 542 12.94 -10.33 -3.16
CA THR A 542 11.97 -10.94 -2.23
C THR A 542 11.85 -12.43 -2.42
N HIS A 543 11.78 -13.16 -1.30
CA HIS A 543 11.32 -14.54 -1.26
C HIS A 543 10.56 -14.83 0.04
N ILE A 544 9.71 -15.86 0.03
CA ILE A 544 8.88 -16.18 1.18
C ILE A 544 8.87 -17.68 1.42
N HIS A 545 9.00 -18.07 2.68
CA HIS A 545 8.73 -19.42 3.15
C HIS A 545 7.37 -19.46 3.83
N PHE A 546 6.49 -20.35 3.37
CA PHE A 546 5.19 -20.60 3.99
C PHE A 546 5.19 -21.96 4.68
N PHE A 547 4.70 -22.02 5.91
CA PHE A 547 4.47 -23.23 6.66
C PHE A 547 3.00 -23.32 7.02
N GLY A 548 2.35 -24.41 6.66
CA GLY A 548 0.94 -24.65 6.94
C GLY A 548 0.74 -25.83 7.88
N LEU A 549 -0.20 -25.69 8.82
CA LEU A 549 -0.70 -26.75 9.68
C LEU A 549 -2.22 -26.66 9.75
N ALA A 550 -2.94 -27.77 9.51
CA ALA A 550 -4.38 -27.84 9.70
C ALA A 550 -4.81 -29.17 10.29
N LEU A 551 -5.92 -29.13 11.03
CA LEU A 551 -6.64 -30.28 11.56
C LEU A 551 -7.98 -30.40 10.85
N ASN A 552 -8.28 -31.60 10.33
CA ASN A 552 -9.55 -31.93 9.72
C ASN A 552 -10.25 -32.98 10.58
N HIS A 553 -11.56 -32.83 10.80
CA HIS A 553 -12.37 -33.80 11.52
C HIS A 553 -13.74 -33.98 10.85
N SER A 554 -14.14 -35.23 10.70
CA SER A 554 -15.46 -35.64 10.19
C SER A 554 -16.28 -36.28 11.32
N PHE A 555 -17.57 -35.91 11.40
CA PHE A 555 -18.50 -36.42 12.43
C PHE A 555 -19.45 -37.41 11.84
#